data_3bce8a1feb77f47ff34ad8ac4852829c
#
_entry.id   3bce8a1feb77f47ff34ad8ac4852829c
#
_cell.length_a   1.000
_cell.length_b   1.000
_cell.length_c   1.000
_cell.angle_alpha   90.00
_cell.angle_beta   90.00
_cell.angle_gamma   90.00
#
_symmetry.space_group_name_H-M   'P 1'
#
loop_
_entity.id
_entity.type
_entity.pdbx_description
1 polymer ?
#
loop_
_entity_poly.entity_id
_entity_poly.type
_entity_poly.pdbx_seq_one_letter_code
_entity_poly.pdbx_strand_id
1 'polypeptide(L)'
;MTFCDFCKSLFAVFTRIENWSVENILSAISIFLVIIGGGFAYKQWTASNQIKRTELIKQIMERLRFDKEMAKTMYTVEYDDSWYNEDFHDGDGDFEHQVDELLSYLTYICYLKKERNISRKEFRILQYEINRTCTSPCVQAYLWNLYHFSRRQGSKCSFQYLIDYGIKNRLIDKSFLKVDCELYEKTLNF
;
A
#
# COMPACT_ATOMS: atom_id res chain seq x y z
N MET A 1 28.27 14.04 -6.18
CA MET A 1 28.42 14.98 -7.31
C MET A 1 27.03 15.56 -7.58
N THR A 2 26.81 16.82 -7.26
CA THR A 2 25.51 17.45 -7.46
C THR A 2 25.35 17.83 -8.95
N PHE A 3 24.11 17.93 -9.44
CA PHE A 3 23.82 18.36 -10.82
C PHE A 3 24.50 19.68 -11.16
N CYS A 4 24.66 20.55 -10.16
CA CYS A 4 25.34 21.85 -10.30
C CYS A 4 26.85 21.69 -10.54
N ASP A 5 27.51 20.69 -9.92
CA ASP A 5 28.94 20.43 -10.10
C ASP A 5 29.22 19.83 -11.48
N PHE A 6 28.30 19.02 -11.99
CA PHE A 6 28.36 18.48 -13.35
C PHE A 6 28.21 19.58 -14.40
N CYS A 7 27.25 20.51 -14.22
CA CYS A 7 27.06 21.65 -15.11
C CYS A 7 28.27 22.59 -15.12
N LYS A 8 28.92 22.84 -13.97
CA LYS A 8 30.14 23.66 -13.88
C LYS A 8 31.32 22.99 -14.58
N SER A 9 31.46 21.68 -14.44
CA SER A 9 32.50 20.91 -15.12
C SER A 9 32.31 20.91 -16.63
N LEU A 10 31.07 20.77 -17.13
CA LEU A 10 30.73 20.90 -18.54
C LEU A 10 31.03 22.30 -19.08
N PHE A 11 30.68 23.35 -18.33
CA PHE A 11 30.94 24.74 -18.73
C PHE A 11 32.44 25.05 -18.80
N ALA A 12 33.26 24.50 -17.90
CA ALA A 12 34.72 24.65 -17.94
C ALA A 12 35.35 23.95 -19.16
N VAL A 13 34.76 22.88 -19.68
CA VAL A 13 35.20 22.24 -20.94
C VAL A 13 34.84 23.11 -22.15
N PHE A 14 33.71 23.82 -22.10
CA PHE A 14 33.28 24.71 -23.16
C PHE A 14 34.11 25.99 -23.29
N THR A 15 34.77 26.47 -22.20
CA THR A 15 35.56 27.71 -22.23
C THR A 15 37.00 27.55 -22.78
N ARG A 16 37.41 26.33 -23.16
CA ARG A 16 38.70 26.05 -23.83
C ARG A 16 38.61 25.99 -25.36
N ILE A 17 37.79 26.85 -25.96
CA ILE A 17 37.43 26.76 -27.37
C ILE A 17 38.26 27.73 -28.21
N GLU A 18 39.54 27.45 -28.42
CA GLU A 18 40.30 28.20 -29.44
C GLU A 18 40.40 27.49 -30.80
N ASN A 19 40.01 26.21 -30.92
CA ASN A 19 40.11 25.45 -32.19
C ASN A 19 38.98 24.39 -32.40
N TRP A 20 37.74 24.75 -32.15
CA TRP A 20 36.65 23.80 -32.44
C TRP A 20 36.21 23.83 -33.90
N SER A 21 36.18 22.66 -34.55
CA SER A 21 35.50 22.53 -35.85
C SER A 21 33.99 22.72 -35.70
N VAL A 22 33.32 23.13 -36.76
CA VAL A 22 31.86 23.31 -36.82
C VAL A 22 31.14 22.03 -36.34
N GLU A 23 31.67 20.87 -36.66
CA GLU A 23 31.10 19.56 -36.22
C GLU A 23 31.15 19.39 -34.71
N ASN A 24 32.23 19.81 -34.04
CA ASN A 24 32.34 19.75 -32.58
C ASN A 24 31.36 20.69 -31.92
N ILE A 25 31.11 21.86 -32.46
CA ILE A 25 30.13 22.82 -31.97
C ILE A 25 28.71 22.25 -32.07
N LEU A 26 28.34 21.67 -33.22
CA LEU A 26 27.04 21.05 -33.43
C LEU A 26 26.83 19.85 -32.49
N SER A 27 27.84 19.03 -32.31
CA SER A 27 27.79 17.90 -31.35
C SER A 27 27.59 18.39 -29.92
N ALA A 28 28.29 19.43 -29.51
CA ALA A 28 28.14 20.02 -28.19
C ALA A 28 26.75 20.60 -27.93
N ILE A 29 26.17 21.30 -28.92
CA ILE A 29 24.80 21.84 -28.88
C ILE A 29 23.81 20.67 -28.76
N SER A 30 23.99 19.61 -29.55
CA SER A 30 23.12 18.42 -29.50
C SER A 30 23.14 17.76 -28.12
N ILE A 31 24.29 17.56 -27.53
CA ILE A 31 24.43 17.01 -26.17
C ILE A 31 23.73 17.91 -25.14
N PHE A 32 23.88 19.21 -25.24
CA PHE A 32 23.25 20.18 -24.34
C PHE A 32 21.71 20.12 -24.44
N LEU A 33 21.18 20.04 -25.65
CA LEU A 33 19.72 19.88 -25.88
C LEU A 33 19.19 18.57 -25.31
N VAL A 34 19.93 17.47 -25.45
CA VAL A 34 19.56 16.16 -24.86
C VAL A 34 19.53 16.24 -23.32
N ILE A 35 20.49 16.90 -22.70
CA ILE A 35 20.54 17.06 -21.23
C ILE A 35 19.34 17.90 -20.74
N ILE A 36 19.06 19.01 -21.41
CA ILE A 36 17.90 19.87 -21.08
C ILE A 36 16.60 19.12 -21.29
N GLY A 37 16.42 18.50 -22.46
CA GLY A 37 15.23 17.70 -22.79
C GLY A 37 15.02 16.53 -21.79
N GLY A 38 16.09 15.82 -21.45
CA GLY A 38 16.07 14.76 -20.43
C GLY A 38 15.68 15.29 -19.04
N GLY A 39 16.19 16.46 -18.65
CA GLY A 39 15.81 17.11 -17.39
C GLY A 39 14.32 17.50 -17.34
N PHE A 40 13.78 18.05 -18.42
CA PHE A 40 12.35 18.35 -18.55
C PHE A 40 11.50 17.08 -18.53
N ALA A 41 11.86 16.06 -19.28
CA ALA A 41 11.17 14.78 -19.31
C ALA A 41 11.14 14.12 -17.91
N TYR A 42 12.26 14.11 -17.20
CA TYR A 42 12.33 13.62 -15.83
C TYR A 42 11.41 14.40 -14.88
N LYS A 43 11.42 15.73 -14.95
CA LYS A 43 10.54 16.57 -14.13
C LYS A 43 9.06 16.33 -14.44
N GLN A 44 8.70 16.19 -15.69
CA GLN A 44 7.33 15.89 -16.11
C GLN A 44 6.90 14.51 -15.67
N TRP A 45 7.78 13.50 -15.78
CA TRP A 45 7.52 12.14 -15.31
C TRP A 45 7.29 12.09 -13.79
N THR A 46 8.11 12.78 -13.00
CA THR A 46 7.93 12.83 -11.53
C THR A 46 6.64 13.53 -11.13
N ALA A 47 6.27 14.62 -11.80
CA ALA A 47 5.01 15.33 -11.57
C ALA A 47 3.80 14.45 -11.94
N SER A 48 3.84 13.76 -13.08
CA SER A 48 2.79 12.83 -13.51
C SER A 48 2.60 11.67 -12.49
N ASN A 49 3.70 11.10 -12.02
CA ASN A 49 3.63 10.04 -11.00
C ASN A 49 3.05 10.54 -9.67
N GLN A 50 3.33 11.77 -9.29
CA GLN A 50 2.75 12.37 -8.09
C GLN A 50 1.24 12.56 -8.23
N ILE A 51 0.77 13.02 -9.39
CA ILE A 51 -0.67 13.18 -9.68
C ILE A 51 -1.38 11.81 -9.61
N LYS A 52 -0.84 10.78 -10.29
CA LYS A 52 -1.41 9.42 -10.27
C LYS A 52 -1.51 8.85 -8.85
N ARG A 53 -0.50 9.08 -8.02
CA ARG A 53 -0.52 8.64 -6.62
C ARG A 53 -1.56 9.39 -5.80
N THR A 54 -1.69 10.70 -6.00
CA THR A 54 -2.73 11.51 -5.32
C THR A 54 -4.13 11.04 -5.71
N GLU A 55 -4.34 10.75 -6.99
CA GLU A 55 -5.60 10.20 -7.49
C GLU A 55 -5.91 8.82 -6.90
N LEU A 56 -4.91 7.92 -6.84
CA LEU A 56 -5.06 6.62 -6.18
C LEU A 56 -5.49 6.77 -4.71
N ILE A 57 -4.85 7.65 -3.96
CA ILE A 57 -5.23 7.89 -2.55
C ILE A 57 -6.64 8.47 -2.45
N LYS A 58 -7.01 9.39 -3.35
CA LYS A 58 -8.38 9.92 -3.40
C LYS A 58 -9.38 8.80 -3.63
N GLN A 59 -9.18 7.93 -4.62
CA GLN A 59 -10.06 6.78 -4.91
C GLN A 59 -10.17 5.82 -3.71
N ILE A 60 -9.06 5.55 -3.02
CA ILE A 60 -9.06 4.72 -1.80
C ILE A 60 -9.92 5.36 -0.72
N MET A 61 -9.76 6.67 -0.50
CA MET A 61 -10.54 7.40 0.50
C MET A 61 -12.03 7.46 0.14
N GLU A 62 -12.34 7.67 -1.14
CA GLU A 62 -13.71 7.69 -1.63
C GLU A 62 -14.39 6.34 -1.36
N ARG A 63 -13.72 5.22 -1.66
CA ARG A 63 -14.27 3.90 -1.40
C ARG A 63 -14.44 3.59 0.09
N LEU A 64 -13.46 3.91 0.93
CA LEU A 64 -13.53 3.61 2.37
C LEU A 64 -14.54 4.47 3.14
N ARG A 65 -14.70 5.75 2.76
CA ARG A 65 -15.48 6.71 3.58
C ARG A 65 -16.80 7.14 2.96
N PHE A 66 -16.93 7.10 1.64
CA PHE A 66 -18.10 7.60 0.94
C PHE A 66 -18.94 6.50 0.28
N ASP A 67 -18.39 5.31 0.07
CA ASP A 67 -19.19 4.14 -0.24
C ASP A 67 -19.97 3.74 1.01
N LYS A 68 -21.29 3.70 0.90
CA LYS A 68 -22.19 3.48 2.05
C LYS A 68 -22.06 2.09 2.64
N GLU A 69 -21.95 1.07 1.80
CA GLU A 69 -21.85 -0.32 2.23
C GLU A 69 -20.50 -0.57 2.89
N MET A 70 -19.42 -0.14 2.26
CA MET A 70 -18.07 -0.26 2.81
C MET A 70 -17.93 0.49 4.14
N ALA A 71 -18.43 1.74 4.23
CA ALA A 71 -18.39 2.53 5.46
C ALA A 71 -19.24 1.91 6.58
N LYS A 72 -20.42 1.36 6.25
CA LYS A 72 -21.28 0.65 7.21
C LYS A 72 -20.58 -0.60 7.74
N THR A 73 -20.03 -1.43 6.85
CA THR A 73 -19.30 -2.64 7.23
C THR A 73 -18.10 -2.31 8.11
N MET A 74 -17.31 -1.30 7.73
CA MET A 74 -16.17 -0.85 8.53
C MET A 74 -16.61 -0.40 9.91
N TYR A 75 -17.73 0.35 10.03
CA TYR A 75 -18.28 0.77 11.31
C TYR A 75 -18.72 -0.42 12.16
N THR A 76 -19.44 -1.39 11.58
CA THR A 76 -19.84 -2.62 12.30
C THR A 76 -18.60 -3.39 12.79
N VAL A 77 -17.62 -3.60 11.93
CA VAL A 77 -16.38 -4.33 12.26
C VAL A 77 -15.56 -3.63 13.36
N GLU A 78 -15.64 -2.31 13.44
CA GLU A 78 -14.88 -1.52 14.43
C GLU A 78 -15.55 -1.41 15.80
N TYR A 79 -16.89 -1.45 15.86
CA TYR A 79 -17.64 -1.11 17.07
C TYR A 79 -18.53 -2.24 17.61
N ASP A 80 -18.77 -3.27 16.84
CA ASP A 80 -19.48 -4.47 17.29
C ASP A 80 -18.47 -5.58 17.55
N ASP A 81 -18.28 -5.95 18.81
CA ASP A 81 -17.36 -7.02 19.20
C ASP A 81 -18.02 -8.42 19.15
N SER A 82 -19.25 -8.51 18.63
CA SER A 82 -20.04 -9.76 18.59
C SER A 82 -20.36 -10.27 17.19
N TRP A 83 -19.94 -9.56 16.13
CA TRP A 83 -20.28 -9.92 14.75
C TRP A 83 -19.68 -11.25 14.29
N TYR A 84 -18.54 -11.66 14.83
CA TYR A 84 -17.92 -12.94 14.52
C TYR A 84 -18.29 -13.98 15.58
N ASN A 85 -19.33 -14.73 15.32
CA ASN A 85 -19.88 -15.76 16.20
C ASN A 85 -20.15 -17.05 15.39
N GLU A 86 -20.75 -18.06 16.04
CA GLU A 86 -21.04 -19.36 15.42
C GLU A 86 -21.98 -19.26 14.22
N ASP A 87 -22.89 -18.27 14.22
CA ASP A 87 -23.89 -18.07 13.15
C ASP A 87 -23.34 -17.25 11.97
N PHE A 88 -22.11 -16.73 12.07
CA PHE A 88 -21.54 -15.84 11.05
C PHE A 88 -21.45 -16.49 9.67
N HIS A 89 -21.14 -17.78 9.61
CA HIS A 89 -21.02 -18.54 8.36
C HIS A 89 -22.35 -19.18 7.91
N ASP A 90 -23.35 -19.28 8.81
CA ASP A 90 -24.64 -19.90 8.53
C ASP A 90 -25.72 -18.94 8.04
N GLY A 91 -25.38 -17.61 7.95
CA GLY A 91 -26.27 -16.56 7.47
C GLY A 91 -26.48 -16.62 5.95
N ASP A 92 -27.17 -15.61 5.41
CA ASP A 92 -27.35 -15.41 3.96
C ASP A 92 -26.06 -15.06 3.20
N GLY A 93 -24.92 -15.00 3.92
CA GLY A 93 -23.58 -14.76 3.37
C GLY A 93 -23.26 -13.30 3.01
N ASP A 94 -24.27 -12.43 3.00
CA ASP A 94 -24.07 -11.03 2.57
C ASP A 94 -23.09 -10.28 3.47
N PHE A 95 -23.20 -10.45 4.79
CA PHE A 95 -22.32 -9.76 5.71
C PHE A 95 -20.89 -10.32 5.69
N GLU A 96 -20.73 -11.64 5.60
CA GLU A 96 -19.43 -12.29 5.43
C GLU A 96 -18.72 -11.76 4.18
N HIS A 97 -19.45 -11.69 3.06
CA HIS A 97 -18.93 -11.15 1.80
C HIS A 97 -18.49 -9.68 1.95
N GLN A 98 -19.27 -8.86 2.66
CA GLN A 98 -18.91 -7.46 2.93
C GLN A 98 -17.65 -7.33 3.81
N VAL A 99 -17.52 -8.21 4.82
CA VAL A 99 -16.30 -8.25 5.67
C VAL A 99 -15.10 -8.68 4.83
N ASP A 100 -15.23 -9.69 4.00
CA ASP A 100 -14.16 -10.14 3.12
C ASP A 100 -13.74 -9.07 2.11
N GLU A 101 -14.69 -8.34 1.55
CA GLU A 101 -14.42 -7.22 0.65
C GLU A 101 -13.63 -6.12 1.38
N LEU A 102 -14.06 -5.73 2.59
CA LEU A 102 -13.37 -4.75 3.41
C LEU A 102 -11.92 -5.20 3.73
N LEU A 103 -11.74 -6.42 4.25
CA LEU A 103 -10.43 -6.94 4.64
C LEU A 103 -9.51 -7.11 3.43
N SER A 104 -10.05 -7.52 2.28
CA SER A 104 -9.31 -7.59 1.01
C SER A 104 -8.82 -6.21 0.59
N TYR A 105 -9.67 -5.20 0.72
CA TYR A 105 -9.33 -3.84 0.38
C TYR A 105 -8.26 -3.25 1.29
N LEU A 106 -8.37 -3.46 2.61
CA LEU A 106 -7.33 -3.06 3.58
C LEU A 106 -6.02 -3.82 3.35
N THR A 107 -6.10 -5.09 2.99
CA THR A 107 -4.94 -5.90 2.59
C THR A 107 -4.23 -5.31 1.37
N TYR A 108 -5.00 -4.90 0.35
CA TYR A 108 -4.45 -4.24 -0.82
C TYR A 108 -3.73 -2.92 -0.46
N ILE A 109 -4.28 -2.12 0.44
CA ILE A 109 -3.61 -0.89 0.92
C ILE A 109 -2.29 -1.22 1.63
N CYS A 110 -2.26 -2.26 2.45
CA CYS A 110 -1.05 -2.73 3.10
C CYS A 110 -0.01 -3.24 2.08
N TYR A 111 -0.43 -3.92 1.03
CA TYR A 111 0.41 -4.30 -0.10
C TYR A 111 1.01 -3.08 -0.80
N LEU A 112 0.20 -2.08 -1.17
CA LEU A 112 0.68 -0.83 -1.80
C LEU A 112 1.75 -0.13 -0.95
N LYS A 113 1.59 -0.13 0.38
CA LYS A 113 2.60 0.40 1.30
C LYS A 113 3.88 -0.42 1.29
N LYS A 114 3.78 -1.76 1.30
CA LYS A 114 4.93 -2.67 1.31
C LYS A 114 5.75 -2.51 0.03
N GLU A 115 5.10 -2.44 -1.11
CA GLU A 115 5.71 -2.26 -2.44
C GLU A 115 6.12 -0.80 -2.75
N ARG A 116 5.97 0.12 -1.78
CA ARG A 116 6.31 1.55 -1.92
C ARG A 116 5.55 2.29 -3.02
N ASN A 117 4.41 1.75 -3.46
CA ASN A 117 3.51 2.41 -4.40
C ASN A 117 2.85 3.65 -3.79
N ILE A 118 2.69 3.66 -2.47
CA ILE A 118 2.26 4.83 -1.69
C ILE A 118 3.33 5.22 -0.67
N SER A 119 3.50 6.53 -0.43
CA SER A 119 4.47 7.04 0.53
C SER A 119 3.99 6.87 1.98
N ARG A 120 4.92 7.00 2.93
CA ARG A 120 4.57 6.99 4.36
C ARG A 120 3.60 8.11 4.75
N LYS A 121 3.67 9.28 4.06
CA LYS A 121 2.77 10.42 4.33
C LYS A 121 1.35 10.12 3.86
N GLU A 122 1.21 9.56 2.69
CA GLU A 122 -0.07 9.15 2.11
C GLU A 122 -0.70 8.03 2.93
N PHE A 123 0.07 7.02 3.30
CA PHE A 123 -0.42 5.92 4.14
C PHE A 123 -0.96 6.39 5.50
N ARG A 124 -0.38 7.45 6.11
CA ARG A 124 -0.87 7.98 7.39
C ARG A 124 -2.35 8.41 7.36
N ILE A 125 -2.86 8.79 6.20
CA ILE A 125 -4.26 9.19 6.03
C ILE A 125 -5.20 8.01 6.26
N LEU A 126 -4.73 6.79 5.90
CA LEU A 126 -5.48 5.54 5.97
C LEU A 126 -5.11 4.68 7.20
N GLN A 127 -4.10 5.12 7.94
CA GLN A 127 -3.50 4.32 9.01
C GLN A 127 -4.45 4.12 10.19
N TYR A 128 -5.33 5.09 10.45
CA TYR A 128 -6.27 5.00 11.56
C TYR A 128 -7.25 3.85 11.36
N GLU A 129 -7.89 3.77 10.23
CA GLU A 129 -8.86 2.73 9.87
C GLU A 129 -8.22 1.33 9.90
N ILE A 130 -7.03 1.21 9.30
CA ILE A 130 -6.30 -0.06 9.29
C ILE A 130 -5.91 -0.50 10.70
N ASN A 131 -5.44 0.42 11.53
CA ASN A 131 -5.05 0.10 12.90
C ASN A 131 -6.27 -0.35 13.72
N ARG A 132 -7.39 0.35 13.61
CA ARG A 132 -8.63 0.00 14.30
C ARG A 132 -9.12 -1.37 13.90
N THR A 133 -9.18 -1.66 12.61
CA THR A 133 -9.57 -2.99 12.11
C THR A 133 -8.62 -4.07 12.65
N CYS A 134 -7.29 -3.86 12.60
CA CYS A 134 -6.33 -4.82 13.13
C CYS A 134 -6.41 -5.03 14.65
N THR A 135 -6.96 -4.09 15.42
CA THR A 135 -7.10 -4.23 16.87
C THR A 135 -8.45 -4.81 17.31
N SER A 136 -9.42 -4.96 16.40
CA SER A 136 -10.71 -5.60 16.71
C SER A 136 -10.50 -7.10 17.03
N PRO A 137 -11.00 -7.58 18.19
CA PRO A 137 -10.87 -8.99 18.57
C PRO A 137 -11.55 -9.94 17.57
N CYS A 138 -12.74 -9.58 17.07
CA CYS A 138 -13.45 -10.35 16.06
C CYS A 138 -12.68 -10.47 14.75
N VAL A 139 -12.07 -9.37 14.28
CA VAL A 139 -11.22 -9.39 13.09
C VAL A 139 -10.01 -10.28 13.31
N GLN A 140 -9.39 -10.21 14.47
CA GLN A 140 -8.23 -11.06 14.76
C GLN A 140 -8.62 -12.54 14.78
N ALA A 141 -9.74 -12.90 15.40
CA ALA A 141 -10.24 -14.27 15.43
C ALA A 141 -10.57 -14.77 14.02
N TYR A 142 -11.28 -13.98 13.22
CA TYR A 142 -11.60 -14.29 11.82
C TYR A 142 -10.34 -14.48 10.96
N LEU A 143 -9.41 -13.52 11.02
CA LEU A 143 -8.15 -13.60 10.28
C LEU A 143 -7.29 -14.80 10.74
N TRP A 144 -7.30 -15.13 12.03
CA TRP A 144 -6.57 -16.28 12.57
C TRP A 144 -7.09 -17.59 11.99
N ASN A 145 -8.41 -17.74 11.95
CA ASN A 145 -9.07 -18.90 11.36
C ASN A 145 -8.70 -19.06 9.89
N LEU A 146 -8.86 -18.01 9.07
CA LEU A 146 -8.54 -18.05 7.66
C LEU A 146 -7.03 -18.26 7.38
N TYR A 147 -6.17 -17.68 8.20
CA TYR A 147 -4.72 -17.87 8.08
C TYR A 147 -4.34 -19.34 8.30
N HIS A 148 -4.82 -19.96 9.38
CA HIS A 148 -4.49 -21.35 9.70
C HIS A 148 -5.19 -22.34 8.77
N PHE A 149 -6.41 -22.05 8.32
CA PHE A 149 -7.08 -22.83 7.28
C PHE A 149 -6.27 -22.83 5.97
N SER A 150 -5.91 -21.65 5.48
CA SER A 150 -5.10 -21.54 4.25
C SER A 150 -3.78 -22.31 4.35
N ARG A 151 -3.12 -22.25 5.49
CA ARG A 151 -1.88 -23.01 5.72
C ARG A 151 -2.08 -24.53 5.73
N ARG A 152 -3.18 -25.02 6.27
CA ARG A 152 -3.53 -26.46 6.21
C ARG A 152 -3.76 -26.91 4.78
N GLN A 153 -4.32 -26.04 3.94
CA GLN A 153 -4.50 -26.28 2.49
C GLN A 153 -3.22 -26.09 1.66
N GLY A 154 -2.07 -25.77 2.28
CA GLY A 154 -0.83 -25.51 1.58
C GLY A 154 -0.82 -24.21 0.76
N SER A 155 -1.76 -23.30 1.01
CA SER A 155 -1.90 -22.02 0.32
C SER A 155 -1.48 -20.82 1.20
N LYS A 156 -1.33 -19.66 0.57
CA LYS A 156 -1.12 -18.40 1.29
C LYS A 156 -2.47 -17.78 1.62
N CYS A 157 -2.60 -17.23 2.83
CA CYS A 157 -3.80 -16.49 3.22
C CYS A 157 -3.96 -15.23 2.34
N SER A 158 -5.19 -15.00 1.85
CA SER A 158 -5.53 -13.82 1.05
C SER A 158 -5.25 -12.51 1.78
N PHE A 159 -5.35 -12.50 3.11
CA PHE A 159 -5.14 -11.33 3.96
C PHE A 159 -3.72 -11.20 4.53
N GLN A 160 -2.75 -11.89 3.94
CA GLN A 160 -1.37 -11.96 4.48
C GLN A 160 -0.73 -10.57 4.70
N TYR A 161 -0.94 -9.61 3.79
CA TYR A 161 -0.34 -8.28 3.93
C TYR A 161 -0.92 -7.46 5.08
N LEU A 162 -2.20 -7.64 5.38
CA LEU A 162 -2.86 -7.03 6.54
C LEU A 162 -2.35 -7.64 7.84
N ILE A 163 -2.25 -8.98 7.90
CA ILE A 163 -1.69 -9.72 9.04
C ILE A 163 -0.24 -9.32 9.29
N ASP A 164 0.61 -9.33 8.25
CA ASP A 164 2.01 -8.89 8.34
C ASP A 164 2.14 -7.46 8.89
N TYR A 165 1.24 -6.58 8.43
CA TYR A 165 1.19 -5.20 8.91
C TYR A 165 0.81 -5.14 10.39
N GLY A 166 -0.23 -5.85 10.80
CA GLY A 166 -0.70 -5.93 12.18
C GLY A 166 0.38 -6.43 13.14
N ILE A 167 1.03 -7.54 12.81
CA ILE A 167 2.12 -8.12 13.62
C ILE A 167 3.33 -7.18 13.69
N LYS A 168 3.73 -6.60 12.55
CA LYS A 168 4.87 -5.68 12.49
C LYS A 168 4.68 -4.42 13.34
N ASN A 169 3.45 -3.92 13.41
CA ASN A 169 3.11 -2.71 14.18
C ASN A 169 2.61 -3.04 15.60
N ARG A 170 2.68 -4.30 16.05
CA ARG A 170 2.25 -4.77 17.37
C ARG A 170 0.76 -4.52 17.64
N LEU A 171 -0.06 -4.55 16.61
CA LEU A 171 -1.52 -4.50 16.70
C LEU A 171 -2.11 -5.91 16.85
N ILE A 172 -1.43 -6.89 16.29
CA ILE A 172 -1.71 -8.33 16.41
C ILE A 172 -0.53 -8.97 17.12
N ASP A 173 -0.78 -9.78 18.13
CA ASP A 173 0.28 -10.46 18.85
C ASP A 173 0.95 -11.55 17.99
N LYS A 174 2.23 -11.81 18.25
CA LYS A 174 2.97 -12.84 17.50
C LYS A 174 2.48 -14.27 17.74
N SER A 175 1.79 -14.51 18.85
CA SER A 175 1.15 -15.79 19.13
C SER A 175 0.09 -16.16 18.10
N PHE A 176 -0.46 -15.16 17.36
CA PHE A 176 -1.32 -15.36 16.21
C PHE A 176 -0.79 -16.39 15.20
N LEU A 177 0.53 -16.51 15.05
CA LEU A 177 1.15 -17.44 14.12
C LEU A 177 1.14 -18.90 14.63
N LYS A 178 0.72 -19.14 15.89
CA LYS A 178 0.62 -20.47 16.49
C LYS A 178 -0.77 -21.04 16.31
N VAL A 179 -0.86 -22.31 15.97
CA VAL A 179 -2.14 -23.05 15.79
C VAL A 179 -2.89 -23.25 17.10
N ASP A 180 -2.16 -23.33 18.21
CA ASP A 180 -2.66 -23.58 19.56
C ASP A 180 -2.83 -22.30 20.38
N CYS A 181 -3.03 -21.15 19.73
CA CYS A 181 -3.22 -19.88 20.41
C CYS A 181 -4.58 -19.85 21.11
N GLU A 182 -4.56 -19.80 22.44
CA GLU A 182 -5.77 -19.76 23.28
C GLU A 182 -6.52 -18.41 23.19
N LEU A 183 -5.90 -17.39 22.60
CA LEU A 183 -6.50 -16.05 22.50
C LEU A 183 -7.62 -15.95 21.46
N TYR A 184 -7.74 -16.92 20.56
CA TYR A 184 -8.69 -16.88 19.46
C TYR A 184 -9.69 -18.03 19.54
N GLU A 185 -10.95 -17.70 19.35
CA GLU A 185 -12.00 -18.70 19.25
C GLU A 185 -11.85 -19.53 17.97
N LYS A 186 -11.97 -20.83 18.12
CA LYS A 186 -11.86 -21.80 17.03
C LYS A 186 -13.23 -22.07 16.40
N THR A 187 -13.97 -21.02 16.12
CA THR A 187 -15.31 -21.10 15.52
C THR A 187 -15.26 -21.41 14.03
N LEU A 188 -14.48 -22.40 13.65
CA LEU A 188 -14.36 -22.80 12.26
C LEU A 188 -15.32 -23.90 11.90
N ASN A 189 -16.29 -23.57 11.07
CA ASN A 189 -17.11 -24.51 10.31
C ASN A 189 -16.63 -24.61 8.84
N PHE A 190 -15.32 -24.73 8.62
CA PHE A 190 -14.77 -25.00 7.29
C PHE A 190 -14.47 -26.48 7.09
#